data_8ff02440c697db0389b6e56a8e4cc40f
#
_entry.id   8ff02440c697db0389b6e56a8e4cc40f
#
_cell.length_a   1.000
_cell.length_b   1.000
_cell.length_c   1.000
_cell.angle_alpha   90.00
_cell.angle_beta   90.00
_cell.angle_gamma   90.00
#
_symmetry.space_group_name_H-M   'P 1'
#
loop_
_entity.id
_entity.type
_entity.pdbx_description
1 polymer ?
#
loop_
_entity_poly.entity_id
_entity_poly.type
_entity_poly.pdbx_seq_one_letter_code
_entity_poly.pdbx_strand_id
1 'polypeptide(L)'
;MKSGVRALGVAESYRRDTSTLAGVVTRASRVTDGFVFGTCTVGGTDLTDSIIDLVERLDREDVRYVMVGGIALAWYNVLDMHRLHDAVDRPVIDVTFEESDGLLESLESEFSGDELDRRRETYRKQPPRREIAVDGETVFV
;
A
#
# COMPACT_ATOMS: atom_id res chain seq x y z
N MET A 1 14.70 -15.30 -4.77
CA MET A 1 13.93 -14.72 -5.89
C MET A 1 14.74 -14.88 -7.17
N LYS A 2 14.10 -15.27 -8.25
CA LYS A 2 14.76 -15.44 -9.55
C LYS A 2 15.23 -14.09 -10.09
N SER A 3 16.33 -14.06 -10.82
CA SER A 3 16.95 -12.82 -11.32
C SER A 3 16.06 -11.96 -12.22
N GLY A 4 15.08 -12.58 -12.90
CA GLY A 4 14.13 -11.86 -13.75
C GLY A 4 12.93 -11.25 -13.02
N VAL A 5 12.75 -11.55 -11.75
CA VAL A 5 11.59 -11.13 -10.96
C VAL A 5 11.78 -9.72 -10.44
N ARG A 6 10.73 -8.91 -10.54
CA ARG A 6 10.68 -7.54 -9.99
C ARG A 6 9.58 -7.40 -8.96
N ALA A 7 9.76 -6.40 -8.12
CA ALA A 7 8.73 -5.93 -7.19
C ALA A 7 8.37 -4.48 -7.52
N LEU A 8 7.10 -4.14 -7.36
CA LEU A 8 6.62 -2.77 -7.41
C LEU A 8 6.48 -2.27 -5.98
N GLY A 9 7.21 -1.23 -5.62
CA GLY A 9 7.05 -0.53 -4.35
C GLY A 9 6.23 0.73 -4.55
N VAL A 10 5.17 0.90 -3.76
CA VAL A 10 4.28 2.05 -3.85
C VAL A 10 4.39 2.89 -2.58
N ALA A 11 4.68 4.16 -2.76
CA ALA A 11 4.71 5.15 -1.68
C ALA A 11 3.91 6.38 -2.10
N GLU A 12 3.65 7.28 -1.15
CA GLU A 12 2.83 8.44 -1.40
C GLU A 12 3.48 9.72 -0.87
N SER A 13 3.09 10.82 -1.48
CA SER A 13 3.38 12.16 -0.97
C SER A 13 2.15 13.01 -1.20
N TYR A 14 1.55 13.51 -0.13
CA TYR A 14 0.33 14.29 -0.27
C TYR A 14 0.58 15.79 -0.08
N ARG A 15 -0.27 16.55 -0.75
CA ARG A 15 -0.27 17.99 -0.65
C ARG A 15 -1.72 18.49 -0.78
N ARG A 16 -2.27 19.05 0.30
CA ARG A 16 -3.67 19.49 0.37
C ARG A 16 -4.63 18.31 0.17
N ASP A 17 -5.39 18.31 -0.93
CA ASP A 17 -6.48 17.36 -1.15
C ASP A 17 -6.09 16.15 -1.99
N THR A 18 -4.89 16.17 -2.58
CA THR A 18 -4.43 15.12 -3.50
C THR A 18 -3.10 14.56 -3.03
N SER A 19 -3.00 13.24 -3.04
CA SER A 19 -1.76 12.53 -2.81
C SER A 19 -1.22 11.98 -4.12
N THR A 20 0.06 12.18 -4.36
CA THR A 20 0.76 11.56 -5.49
C THR A 20 1.23 10.18 -5.05
N LEU A 21 0.90 9.17 -5.83
CA LEU A 21 1.41 7.82 -5.67
C LEU A 21 2.57 7.61 -6.62
N ALA A 22 3.67 7.11 -6.10
CA ALA A 22 4.83 6.73 -6.90
C ALA A 22 5.05 5.23 -6.79
N GLY A 23 5.08 4.55 -7.91
CA GLY A 23 5.44 3.15 -8.00
C GLY A 23 6.84 3.02 -8.59
N VAL A 24 7.70 2.27 -7.92
CA VAL A 24 9.08 2.01 -8.35
C VAL A 24 9.24 0.53 -8.59
N VAL A 25 9.65 0.16 -9.80
CA VAL A 25 9.97 -1.22 -10.14
C VAL A 25 11.41 -1.50 -9.80
N THR A 26 11.63 -2.50 -8.95
CA THR A 26 12.96 -2.85 -8.43
C THR A 26 13.27 -4.32 -8.68
N ARG A 27 14.48 -4.59 -9.12
CA ARG A 27 15.03 -5.95 -9.25
C ARG A 27 15.50 -6.48 -7.89
N ALA A 28 15.69 -7.79 -7.80
CA ALA A 28 16.31 -8.42 -6.62
C ALA A 28 17.68 -7.85 -6.30
N SER A 29 18.42 -7.39 -7.32
CA SER A 29 19.72 -6.73 -7.19
C SER A 29 19.64 -5.29 -6.66
N ARG A 30 18.45 -4.79 -6.32
CA ARG A 30 18.17 -3.43 -5.86
C ARG A 30 18.30 -2.36 -6.96
N VAL A 31 18.38 -2.77 -8.22
CA VAL A 31 18.42 -1.85 -9.35
C VAL A 31 17.01 -1.42 -9.70
N THR A 32 16.79 -0.12 -9.80
CA THR A 32 15.54 0.46 -10.26
C THR A 32 15.35 0.23 -11.75
N ASP A 33 14.19 -0.26 -12.14
CA ASP A 33 13.91 -0.72 -13.49
C ASP A 33 12.65 -0.12 -14.11
N GLY A 34 12.04 0.83 -13.46
CA GLY A 34 10.88 1.53 -13.98
C GLY A 34 10.15 2.33 -12.92
N PHE A 35 9.25 3.19 -13.40
CA PHE A 35 8.42 4.05 -12.56
C PHE A 35 7.01 4.12 -13.10
N VAL A 36 6.05 4.31 -12.23
CA VAL A 36 4.67 4.64 -12.58
C VAL A 36 4.12 5.60 -11.54
N PHE A 37 3.28 6.52 -11.97
CA PHE A 37 2.71 7.53 -11.07
C PHE A 37 1.20 7.58 -11.19
N GLY A 38 0.56 7.95 -10.10
CA GLY A 38 -0.87 8.16 -10.03
C GLY A 38 -1.23 9.07 -8.87
N THR A 39 -2.50 9.16 -8.58
CA THR A 39 -3.00 10.00 -7.49
C THR A 39 -4.12 9.31 -6.75
N CYS A 40 -4.31 9.68 -5.48
CA CYS A 40 -5.50 9.37 -4.72
C CYS A 40 -5.94 10.58 -3.91
N THR A 41 -7.10 10.48 -3.29
CA THR A 41 -7.70 11.59 -2.55
C THR A 41 -7.28 11.56 -1.08
N VAL A 42 -6.77 12.66 -0.58
CA VAL A 42 -6.45 12.80 0.86
C VAL A 42 -7.75 12.66 1.66
N GLY A 43 -7.76 11.74 2.63
CA GLY A 43 -8.94 11.45 3.43
C GLY A 43 -10.05 10.72 2.69
N GLY A 44 -9.77 10.24 1.49
CA GLY A 44 -10.74 9.52 0.65
C GLY A 44 -10.80 8.02 0.94
N THR A 45 -11.36 7.29 -0.04
CA THR A 45 -11.51 5.82 0.01
C THR A 45 -11.08 5.17 -1.30
N ASP A 46 -10.26 5.87 -2.08
CA ASP A 46 -9.88 5.46 -3.44
C ASP A 46 -8.46 4.93 -3.56
N LEU A 47 -7.73 4.74 -2.44
CA LEU A 47 -6.35 4.28 -2.46
C LEU A 47 -6.21 2.93 -3.17
N THR A 48 -7.05 1.97 -2.84
CA THR A 48 -7.00 0.63 -3.44
C THR A 48 -7.22 0.69 -4.95
N ASP A 49 -8.24 1.41 -5.39
CA ASP A 49 -8.52 1.59 -6.83
C ASP A 49 -7.37 2.29 -7.54
N SER A 50 -6.77 3.28 -6.90
CA SER A 50 -5.64 4.01 -7.47
C SER A 50 -4.41 3.14 -7.65
N ILE A 51 -4.13 2.24 -6.71
CA ILE A 51 -3.01 1.30 -6.83
C ILE A 51 -3.31 0.23 -7.89
N ILE A 52 -4.53 -0.26 -7.96
CA ILE A 52 -4.95 -1.18 -9.03
C ILE A 52 -4.67 -0.55 -10.39
N ASP A 53 -5.06 0.72 -10.56
CA ASP A 53 -4.81 1.47 -11.80
C ASP A 53 -3.32 1.60 -12.11
N LEU A 54 -2.48 1.85 -11.11
CA LEU A 54 -1.02 1.88 -11.30
C LEU A 54 -0.49 0.58 -11.88
N VAL A 55 -0.90 -0.55 -11.29
CA VAL A 55 -0.44 -1.87 -11.72
C VAL A 55 -0.91 -2.18 -13.13
N GLU A 56 -2.16 -1.84 -13.45
CA GLU A 56 -2.73 -2.07 -14.78
C GLU A 56 -2.04 -1.22 -15.85
N ARG A 57 -1.78 0.06 -15.57
CA ARG A 57 -1.07 0.95 -16.50
C ARG A 57 0.39 0.56 -16.69
N LEU A 58 1.03 0.05 -15.65
CA LEU A 58 2.40 -0.45 -15.74
C LEU A 58 2.51 -1.64 -16.69
N ASP A 59 1.51 -2.53 -16.66
CA ASP A 59 1.35 -3.66 -17.58
C ASP A 59 2.62 -4.49 -17.77
N ARG A 60 3.22 -4.94 -16.65
CA ARG A 60 4.45 -5.72 -16.65
C ARG A 60 4.27 -7.06 -15.95
N GLU A 61 4.43 -8.14 -16.70
CA GLU A 61 4.32 -9.51 -16.18
C GLU A 61 5.49 -9.90 -15.27
N ASP A 62 6.65 -9.28 -15.44
CA ASP A 62 7.83 -9.54 -14.62
C ASP A 62 7.76 -8.91 -13.23
N VAL A 63 6.80 -8.03 -12.98
CA VAL A 63 6.47 -7.52 -11.64
C VAL A 63 5.62 -8.56 -10.93
N ARG A 64 6.21 -9.26 -9.97
CA ARG A 64 5.57 -10.40 -9.30
C ARG A 64 5.06 -10.09 -7.90
N TYR A 65 5.46 -8.99 -7.32
CA TYR A 65 5.09 -8.57 -5.96
C TYR A 65 4.72 -7.11 -5.97
N VAL A 66 3.69 -6.75 -5.18
CA VAL A 66 3.32 -5.36 -4.94
C VAL A 66 3.54 -5.08 -3.44
N MET A 67 4.38 -4.11 -3.15
CA MET A 67 4.70 -3.68 -1.79
C MET A 67 4.20 -2.26 -1.59
N VAL A 68 3.48 -2.03 -0.51
CA VAL A 68 2.89 -0.72 -0.22
C VAL A 68 3.46 -0.21 1.11
N GLY A 69 3.85 1.04 1.15
CA GLY A 69 4.49 1.65 2.31
C GLY A 69 3.51 2.16 3.36
N GLY A 70 2.50 1.38 3.69
CA GLY A 70 1.51 1.71 4.71
C GLY A 70 0.10 1.33 4.31
N ILE A 71 -0.73 1.01 5.28
CA ILE A 71 -2.10 0.55 5.07
C ILE A 71 -3.14 1.67 5.07
N ALA A 72 -2.76 2.87 5.49
CA ALA A 72 -3.65 4.02 5.57
C ALA A 72 -2.93 5.30 5.12
N LEU A 73 -2.56 5.31 3.86
CA LEU A 73 -1.88 6.45 3.24
C LEU A 73 -2.86 7.61 3.03
N ALA A 74 -2.31 8.79 2.76
CA ALA A 74 -3.10 9.97 2.39
C ALA A 74 -4.25 10.25 3.37
N TRP A 75 -3.93 10.37 4.66
CA TRP A 75 -4.88 10.66 5.72
C TRP A 75 -6.03 9.64 5.78
N TYR A 76 -5.71 8.46 6.31
CA TYR A 76 -6.69 7.39 6.57
C TYR A 76 -7.47 6.91 5.35
N ASN A 77 -6.86 6.98 4.18
CA ASN A 77 -7.35 6.31 2.97
C ASN A 77 -6.91 4.84 3.07
N VAL A 78 -7.79 4.00 3.60
CA VAL A 78 -7.43 2.64 4.02
C VAL A 78 -7.30 1.69 2.85
N LEU A 79 -6.19 0.97 2.80
CA LEU A 79 -5.93 -0.05 1.77
C LEU A 79 -6.70 -1.32 2.08
N ASP A 80 -7.40 -1.85 1.09
CA ASP A 80 -7.96 -3.19 1.11
C ASP A 80 -7.01 -4.15 0.38
N MET A 81 -6.16 -4.82 1.15
CA MET A 81 -5.14 -5.70 0.60
C MET A 81 -5.73 -6.92 -0.12
N HIS A 82 -6.84 -7.43 0.36
CA HIS A 82 -7.51 -8.58 -0.27
C HIS A 82 -8.06 -8.20 -1.65
N ARG A 83 -8.73 -7.06 -1.74
CA ARG A 83 -9.25 -6.58 -3.01
C ARG A 83 -8.14 -6.24 -4.00
N LEU A 84 -7.07 -5.63 -3.52
CA LEU A 84 -5.90 -5.34 -4.36
C LEU A 84 -5.29 -6.64 -4.88
N HIS A 85 -5.07 -7.63 -4.00
CA HIS A 85 -4.52 -8.93 -4.38
C HIS A 85 -5.37 -9.60 -5.46
N ASP A 86 -6.68 -9.62 -5.27
CA ASP A 86 -7.61 -10.26 -6.22
C ASP A 86 -7.59 -9.56 -7.58
N ALA A 87 -7.50 -8.23 -7.59
CA ALA A 87 -7.50 -7.45 -8.83
C ALA A 87 -6.21 -7.56 -9.62
N VAL A 88 -5.06 -7.60 -8.94
CA VAL A 88 -3.75 -7.60 -9.62
C VAL A 88 -3.13 -9.00 -9.76
N ASP A 89 -3.72 -10.00 -9.11
CA ASP A 89 -3.29 -11.40 -9.12
C ASP A 89 -1.80 -11.56 -8.77
N ARG A 90 -1.38 -10.87 -7.71
CA ARG A 90 0.00 -10.90 -7.20
C ARG A 90 -0.02 -10.78 -5.68
N PRO A 91 0.97 -11.35 -4.97
CA PRO A 91 1.12 -11.09 -3.56
C PRO A 91 1.24 -9.60 -3.26
N VAL A 92 0.51 -9.16 -2.25
CA VAL A 92 0.53 -7.77 -1.77
C VAL A 92 1.09 -7.76 -0.36
N ILE A 93 2.10 -6.92 -0.12
CA ILE A 93 2.80 -6.83 1.16
C ILE A 93 2.78 -5.37 1.60
N ASP A 94 2.25 -5.12 2.77
CA ASP A 94 2.33 -3.81 3.42
C ASP A 94 3.59 -3.77 4.29
N VAL A 95 4.43 -2.76 4.11
CA VAL A 95 5.72 -2.66 4.82
C VAL A 95 5.86 -1.31 5.47
N THR A 96 6.16 -1.30 6.77
CA THR A 96 6.52 -0.07 7.48
C THR A 96 7.72 -0.30 8.39
N PHE A 97 8.43 0.78 8.72
CA PHE A 97 9.55 0.75 9.67
C PHE A 97 9.12 1.14 11.09
N GLU A 98 7.88 1.58 11.26
CA GLU A 98 7.37 2.04 12.54
C GLU A 98 6.38 1.06 13.13
N GLU A 99 6.53 0.76 14.41
CA GLU A 99 5.52 0.04 15.16
C GLU A 99 4.31 0.94 15.41
N SER A 100 3.11 0.39 15.31
CA SER A 100 1.87 1.10 15.55
C SER A 100 0.95 0.24 16.39
N ASP A 101 0.26 0.85 17.34
CA ASP A 101 -0.75 0.18 18.18
C ASP A 101 -2.05 -0.10 17.42
N GLY A 102 -2.09 0.26 16.15
CA GLY A 102 -3.23 0.08 15.28
C GLY A 102 -3.95 1.41 14.96
N LEU A 103 -4.93 1.32 14.09
CA LEU A 103 -5.62 2.47 13.52
C LEU A 103 -7.00 2.75 14.08
N LEU A 104 -7.60 1.79 14.79
CA LEU A 104 -9.02 1.91 15.19
C LEU A 104 -9.31 3.17 15.99
N GLU A 105 -8.48 3.47 16.99
CA GLU A 105 -8.66 4.62 17.85
C GLU A 105 -8.57 5.93 17.06
N SER A 106 -7.60 6.03 16.16
CA SER A 106 -7.44 7.19 15.30
C SER A 106 -8.60 7.37 14.33
N LEU A 107 -9.12 6.28 13.77
CA LEU A 107 -10.29 6.32 12.90
C LEU A 107 -11.51 6.81 13.65
N GLU A 108 -11.73 6.32 14.85
CA GLU A 108 -12.85 6.73 15.71
C GLU A 108 -12.77 8.22 16.10
N SER A 109 -11.55 8.75 16.22
CA SER A 109 -11.30 10.15 16.53
C SER A 109 -11.57 11.08 15.33
N GLU A 110 -11.28 10.62 14.10
CA GLU A 110 -11.31 11.47 12.90
C GLU A 110 -12.59 11.34 12.08
N PHE A 111 -13.30 10.24 12.20
CA PHE A 111 -14.48 9.94 11.40
C PHE A 111 -15.65 9.50 12.26
N SER A 112 -16.87 9.62 11.71
CA SER A 112 -18.10 9.18 12.35
C SER A 112 -19.07 8.66 11.29
N GLY A 113 -20.11 7.94 11.74
CA GLY A 113 -21.16 7.44 10.88
C GLY A 113 -20.64 6.48 9.80
N ASP A 114 -21.18 6.58 8.60
CA ASP A 114 -20.86 5.68 7.50
C ASP A 114 -19.38 5.77 7.08
N GLU A 115 -18.77 6.94 7.16
CA GLU A 115 -17.37 7.12 6.83
C GLU A 115 -16.45 6.35 7.78
N LEU A 116 -16.77 6.36 9.08
CA LEU A 116 -16.05 5.56 10.07
C LEU A 116 -16.30 4.07 9.84
N ASP A 117 -17.54 3.68 9.65
CA ASP A 117 -17.93 2.27 9.50
C ASP A 117 -17.23 1.60 8.33
N ARG A 118 -17.13 2.26 7.18
CA ARG A 118 -16.45 1.74 6.00
C ARG A 118 -14.96 1.52 6.26
N ARG A 119 -14.29 2.51 6.83
CA ARG A 119 -12.85 2.43 7.10
C ARG A 119 -12.53 1.37 8.15
N ARG A 120 -13.33 1.31 9.20
CA ARG A 120 -13.19 0.34 10.27
C ARG A 120 -13.42 -1.09 9.77
N GLU A 121 -14.43 -1.31 8.94
CA GLU A 121 -14.69 -2.61 8.34
C GLU A 121 -13.53 -3.05 7.44
N THR A 122 -13.06 -2.18 6.56
CA THR A 122 -11.91 -2.48 5.69
C THR A 122 -10.67 -2.79 6.51
N TYR A 123 -10.37 -1.97 7.51
CA TYR A 123 -9.19 -2.16 8.35
C TYR A 123 -9.21 -3.49 9.09
N ARG A 124 -10.35 -3.87 9.66
CA ARG A 124 -10.48 -5.12 10.43
C ARG A 124 -10.28 -6.39 9.61
N LYS A 125 -10.49 -6.32 8.31
CA LYS A 125 -10.31 -7.44 7.40
C LYS A 125 -8.85 -7.65 7.00
N GLN A 126 -7.97 -6.70 7.27
CA GLN A 126 -6.59 -6.80 6.85
C GLN A 126 -5.84 -7.86 7.66
N PRO A 127 -4.83 -8.52 7.05
CA PRO A 127 -4.02 -9.50 7.77
C PRO A 127 -3.31 -8.89 8.96
N PRO A 128 -3.06 -9.68 10.03
CA PRO A 128 -2.29 -9.19 11.16
C PRO A 128 -0.86 -8.88 10.76
N ARG A 129 -0.30 -7.86 11.36
CA ARG A 129 1.07 -7.44 11.11
C ARG A 129 2.05 -8.37 11.78
N ARG A 130 3.21 -8.55 11.15
CA ARG A 130 4.33 -9.33 11.67
C ARG A 130 5.57 -8.47 11.75
N GLU A 131 6.37 -8.72 12.75
CA GLU A 131 7.69 -8.12 12.90
C GLU A 131 8.72 -9.04 12.27
N ILE A 132 9.54 -8.51 11.37
CA ILE A 132 10.65 -9.26 10.77
C ILE A 132 11.92 -8.42 10.79
N ALA A 133 13.07 -9.09 10.72
CA ALA A 133 14.37 -8.44 10.65
C ALA A 133 14.90 -8.51 9.21
N VAL A 134 15.31 -7.35 8.69
CA VAL A 134 15.90 -7.25 7.35
C VAL A 134 17.18 -6.42 7.45
N ASP A 135 18.30 -7.02 7.11
CA ASP A 135 19.62 -6.37 7.17
C ASP A 135 19.90 -5.67 8.51
N GLY A 136 19.50 -6.29 9.62
CA GLY A 136 19.70 -5.76 10.96
C GLY A 136 18.67 -4.73 11.41
N GLU A 137 17.72 -4.37 10.56
CA GLU A 137 16.63 -3.46 10.89
C GLU A 137 15.33 -4.22 11.10
N THR A 138 14.49 -3.72 11.99
CA THR A 138 13.15 -4.25 12.22
C THR A 138 12.16 -3.59 11.27
N VAL A 139 11.38 -4.40 10.56
CA VAL A 139 10.27 -3.94 9.73
C VAL A 139 8.99 -4.68 10.10
N PHE A 140 7.87 -4.06 9.84
CA PHE A 140 6.53 -4.61 10.10
C PHE A 140 5.84 -4.86 8.76
N VAL A 141 5.37 -6.09 8.59
CA VAL A 141 4.74 -6.51 7.33
C VAL A 141 3.39 -7.14 7.56
#